data_d363fa6f895d13ce456268af66f4db9f
#
_entry.id   d363fa6f895d13ce456268af66f4db9f
#
_cell.length_a   1.000
_cell.length_b   1.000
_cell.length_c   1.000
_cell.angle_alpha   90.00
_cell.angle_beta   90.00
_cell.angle_gamma   90.00
#
_symmetry.space_group_name_H-M   'P 1'
#
loop_
_entity.id
_entity.type
_entity.pdbx_description
1 polymer ?
#
loop_
_entity_poly.entity_id
_entity_poly.type
_entity_poly.pdbx_seq_one_letter_code
_entity_poly.pdbx_strand_id
1 'polypeptide(L)'
;MFRFLVRSFAGLSGFLALAALVACNSARATVIPSPVVDDPLATTRGQQTAVLAGGCFWGIQAVFEHVKGVISVTAGYSGGTANTAHYETVSAGTTGHAESVKIIYDPSQVSFGQILKVFFSVAHNPTQLNRQGPDTGSQYRSVIFFSTERQLRIAQAYMDQLNEAKVYSRPIVTQVIRLKDFYPAEAYHQDYLVHHPNNPYIVINDLPKVAHLREQFPDLYVKK
;
A
#
# COMPACT_ATOMS: atom_id res chain seq x y z
N MET A 1 56.74 -63.86 34.93
CA MET A 1 57.16 -63.38 33.61
C MET A 1 55.91 -63.27 32.72
N PHE A 2 55.16 -62.19 32.87
CA PHE A 2 53.91 -61.98 32.16
C PHE A 2 54.03 -60.75 31.26
N ARG A 3 53.87 -60.95 29.95
CA ARG A 3 53.83 -59.87 28.93
C ARG A 3 52.42 -59.39 28.79
N PHE A 4 52.18 -58.12 29.08
CA PHE A 4 50.91 -57.44 28.76
C PHE A 4 50.98 -56.85 27.35
N LEU A 5 50.06 -57.31 26.51
CA LEU A 5 49.78 -56.75 25.18
C LEU A 5 48.84 -55.55 25.34
N VAL A 6 49.29 -54.37 24.96
CA VAL A 6 48.49 -53.19 24.86
C VAL A 6 47.89 -53.13 23.44
N ARG A 7 46.57 -53.27 23.31
CA ARG A 7 45.83 -53.06 22.07
C ARG A 7 45.42 -51.56 21.98
N SER A 8 45.98 -50.86 21.00
CA SER A 8 45.56 -49.52 20.63
C SER A 8 44.23 -49.58 19.85
N PHE A 9 43.17 -48.97 20.36
CA PHE A 9 41.94 -48.68 19.62
C PHE A 9 42.09 -47.28 18.97
N ALA A 10 42.19 -47.26 17.65
CA ALA A 10 42.04 -46.03 16.86
C ALA A 10 40.56 -45.72 16.71
N GLY A 11 40.09 -44.71 17.47
CA GLY A 11 38.74 -44.16 17.33
C GLY A 11 38.64 -43.24 16.12
N LEU A 12 37.90 -43.70 15.10
CA LEU A 12 37.59 -42.91 13.92
C LEU A 12 36.39 -41.99 14.24
N SER A 13 36.67 -40.73 14.62
CA SER A 13 35.61 -39.71 14.84
C SER A 13 35.12 -39.16 13.50
N GLY A 14 33.99 -39.73 13.02
CA GLY A 14 33.29 -39.19 11.85
C GLY A 14 32.59 -37.88 12.22
N PHE A 15 33.08 -36.74 11.72
CA PHE A 15 32.35 -35.47 11.75
C PHE A 15 31.23 -35.52 10.70
N LEU A 16 29.99 -35.70 11.14
CA LEU A 16 28.81 -35.45 10.31
C LEU A 16 28.62 -33.92 10.22
N ALA A 17 29.03 -33.33 9.13
CA ALA A 17 28.70 -31.94 8.80
C ALA A 17 27.22 -31.87 8.38
N LEU A 18 26.34 -31.44 9.30
CA LEU A 18 24.94 -31.14 9.04
C LEU A 18 24.86 -29.83 8.26
N ALA A 19 24.81 -29.91 6.93
CA ALA A 19 24.56 -28.74 6.11
C ALA A 19 23.10 -28.30 6.29
N ALA A 20 22.86 -27.29 7.13
CA ALA A 20 21.57 -26.63 7.24
C ALA A 20 21.32 -25.85 5.95
N LEU A 21 20.51 -26.39 5.07
CA LEU A 21 19.92 -25.66 3.95
C LEU A 21 18.97 -24.58 4.53
N VAL A 22 19.49 -23.36 4.67
CA VAL A 22 18.65 -22.19 4.90
C VAL A 22 17.90 -21.94 3.59
N ALA A 23 16.68 -22.50 3.50
CA ALA A 23 15.75 -22.13 2.45
C ALA A 23 15.38 -20.66 2.68
N CYS A 24 16.04 -19.75 1.96
CA CYS A 24 15.54 -18.38 1.80
C CYS A 24 14.18 -18.46 1.14
N ASN A 25 13.13 -18.50 1.96
CA ASN A 25 11.76 -18.27 1.53
C ASN A 25 11.67 -16.77 1.18
N SER A 26 12.15 -16.41 0.00
CA SER A 26 11.77 -15.12 -0.60
C SER A 26 10.26 -15.18 -0.78
N ALA A 27 9.52 -14.52 0.11
CA ALA A 27 8.10 -14.31 -0.05
C ALA A 27 7.91 -13.67 -1.44
N ARG A 28 7.50 -14.47 -2.42
CA ARG A 28 7.10 -13.94 -3.73
C ARG A 28 6.02 -12.92 -3.44
N ALA A 29 6.26 -11.67 -3.81
CA ALA A 29 5.23 -10.65 -3.79
C ALA A 29 4.01 -11.23 -4.50
N THR A 30 2.89 -11.33 -3.79
CA THR A 30 1.67 -11.91 -4.34
C THR A 30 1.19 -10.96 -5.43
N VAL A 31 1.34 -11.37 -6.69
CA VAL A 31 0.83 -10.59 -7.82
C VAL A 31 -0.68 -10.61 -7.73
N ILE A 32 -1.28 -9.49 -7.34
CA ILE A 32 -2.73 -9.43 -7.25
C ILE A 32 -3.35 -9.39 -8.67
N PRO A 33 -4.50 -10.06 -8.89
CA PRO A 33 -5.14 -10.08 -10.20
C PRO A 33 -5.60 -8.67 -10.61
N SER A 34 -5.70 -8.42 -11.91
CA SER A 34 -6.33 -7.21 -12.42
C SER A 34 -7.83 -7.24 -12.15
N PRO A 35 -8.48 -6.08 -11.93
CA PRO A 35 -9.94 -6.02 -11.76
C PRO A 35 -10.63 -6.60 -13.00
N VAL A 36 -11.60 -7.48 -12.78
CA VAL A 36 -12.47 -8.02 -13.84
C VAL A 36 -13.54 -6.99 -14.23
N VAL A 37 -14.02 -6.22 -13.27
CA VAL A 37 -14.94 -5.10 -13.48
C VAL A 37 -14.16 -3.80 -13.43
N ASP A 38 -14.03 -3.12 -14.56
CA ASP A 38 -13.34 -1.84 -14.69
C ASP A 38 -13.92 -1.03 -15.85
N ASP A 39 -13.51 0.21 -15.99
CA ASP A 39 -13.74 1.01 -17.18
C ASP A 39 -12.64 0.75 -18.21
N PRO A 40 -12.98 0.63 -19.51
CA PRO A 40 -11.96 0.66 -20.54
C PRO A 40 -11.25 2.01 -20.52
N LEU A 41 -10.01 2.04 -20.97
CA LEU A 41 -9.31 3.31 -21.14
C LEU A 41 -10.09 4.22 -22.10
N ALA A 42 -10.22 5.48 -21.74
CA ALA A 42 -10.89 6.45 -22.59
C ALA A 42 -10.11 6.65 -23.90
N THR A 43 -10.82 6.94 -24.98
CA THR A 43 -10.21 7.20 -26.28
C THR A 43 -9.58 8.60 -26.38
N THR A 44 -9.99 9.51 -25.50
CA THR A 44 -9.51 10.91 -25.46
C THR A 44 -8.98 11.22 -24.08
N ARG A 45 -8.00 12.12 -24.02
CA ARG A 45 -7.49 12.68 -22.77
C ARG A 45 -8.60 13.36 -21.98
N GLY A 46 -8.50 13.25 -20.68
CA GLY A 46 -9.45 13.86 -19.76
C GLY A 46 -8.92 13.88 -18.33
N GLN A 47 -9.78 14.27 -17.40
CA GLN A 47 -9.46 14.24 -15.98
C GLN A 47 -10.58 13.55 -15.20
N GLN A 48 -10.18 12.61 -14.39
CA GLN A 48 -11.05 11.98 -13.39
C GLN A 48 -10.38 12.05 -12.01
N THR A 49 -11.20 11.86 -10.98
CA THR A 49 -10.74 11.96 -9.58
C THR A 49 -10.98 10.66 -8.85
N ALA A 50 -9.98 10.22 -8.08
CA ALA A 50 -10.11 9.20 -7.05
C ALA A 50 -9.69 9.80 -5.71
N VAL A 51 -10.37 9.41 -4.60
CA VAL A 51 -9.99 9.79 -3.23
C VAL A 51 -9.84 8.52 -2.42
N LEU A 52 -8.63 8.29 -1.91
CA LEU A 52 -8.24 7.04 -1.23
C LEU A 52 -7.57 7.37 0.10
N ALA A 53 -7.79 6.51 1.09
CA ALA A 53 -7.15 6.55 2.42
C ALA A 53 -6.63 5.16 2.78
N GLY A 54 -5.42 5.05 3.32
CA GLY A 54 -4.80 3.75 3.62
C GLY A 54 -3.54 3.89 4.48
N GLY A 55 -3.61 4.66 5.56
CA GLY A 55 -2.49 4.98 6.45
C GLY A 55 -1.97 6.40 6.24
N CYS A 56 -0.75 6.67 6.67
CA CYS A 56 -0.10 7.96 6.47
C CYS A 56 -0.14 8.37 4.99
N PHE A 57 -0.69 9.55 4.72
CA PHE A 57 -0.87 10.04 3.34
C PHE A 57 0.43 10.35 2.61
N TRP A 58 1.57 10.56 3.31
CA TRP A 58 2.87 10.82 2.68
C TRP A 58 3.30 9.69 1.72
N GLY A 59 3.23 8.45 2.19
CA GLY A 59 3.59 7.30 1.38
C GLY A 59 2.60 7.00 0.27
N ILE A 60 1.30 7.24 0.52
CA ILE A 60 0.27 7.04 -0.52
C ILE A 60 0.41 8.11 -1.60
N GLN A 61 0.62 9.38 -1.23
CA GLN A 61 0.90 10.46 -2.17
C GLN A 61 2.09 10.09 -3.05
N ALA A 62 3.22 9.73 -2.45
CA ALA A 62 4.44 9.36 -3.17
C ALA A 62 4.23 8.19 -4.14
N VAL A 63 3.48 7.15 -3.75
CA VAL A 63 3.17 6.03 -4.66
C VAL A 63 2.42 6.53 -5.89
N PHE A 64 1.33 7.29 -5.71
CA PHE A 64 0.50 7.70 -6.84
C PHE A 64 1.12 8.79 -7.71
N GLU A 65 2.00 9.62 -7.18
CA GLU A 65 2.81 10.54 -7.98
C GLU A 65 3.68 9.83 -9.01
N HIS A 66 4.12 8.61 -8.71
CA HIS A 66 4.93 7.80 -9.60
C HIS A 66 4.10 6.89 -10.54
N VAL A 67 2.78 7.05 -10.61
CA VAL A 67 1.92 6.27 -11.51
C VAL A 67 1.70 7.02 -12.82
N LYS A 68 1.99 6.37 -13.93
CA LYS A 68 1.73 6.88 -15.30
C LYS A 68 0.24 7.20 -15.46
N GLY A 69 -0.05 8.35 -16.05
CA GLY A 69 -1.42 8.81 -16.23
C GLY A 69 -1.97 9.61 -15.02
N VAL A 70 -1.30 9.58 -13.87
CA VAL A 70 -1.63 10.46 -12.76
C VAL A 70 -1.08 11.87 -13.04
N ILE A 71 -1.98 12.85 -12.97
CA ILE A 71 -1.72 14.26 -13.27
C ILE A 71 -1.24 14.97 -12.01
N SER A 72 -1.95 14.78 -10.89
CA SER A 72 -1.58 15.35 -9.59
C SER A 72 -2.12 14.51 -8.44
N VAL A 73 -1.45 14.58 -7.31
CA VAL A 73 -1.88 13.97 -6.04
C VAL A 73 -1.80 15.04 -4.95
N THR A 74 -2.85 15.15 -4.16
CA THR A 74 -2.90 16.09 -3.03
C THR A 74 -3.18 15.32 -1.76
N ALA A 75 -2.33 15.44 -0.75
CA ALA A 75 -2.57 14.93 0.59
C ALA A 75 -3.66 15.75 1.29
N GLY A 76 -4.51 15.10 2.09
CA GLY A 76 -5.61 15.80 2.75
C GLY A 76 -6.44 14.88 3.65
N TYR A 77 -7.66 15.33 3.92
CA TYR A 77 -8.57 14.69 4.86
C TYR A 77 -9.96 14.50 4.25
N SER A 78 -10.58 13.34 4.50
CA SER A 78 -11.97 13.05 4.08
C SER A 78 -12.70 12.26 5.16
N GLY A 79 -14.03 12.41 5.22
CA GLY A 79 -14.90 11.64 6.12
C GLY A 79 -15.35 12.37 7.37
N GLY A 80 -14.73 13.49 7.74
CA GLY A 80 -15.13 14.40 8.81
C GLY A 80 -15.77 15.69 8.28
N THR A 81 -15.73 16.76 9.06
CA THR A 81 -16.31 18.07 8.74
C THR A 81 -15.21 19.13 8.55
N ALA A 82 -15.51 20.21 7.82
CA ALA A 82 -14.58 21.30 7.55
C ALA A 82 -13.89 21.86 8.81
N ASN A 83 -14.64 22.02 9.89
CA ASN A 83 -14.14 22.62 11.13
C ASN A 83 -13.08 21.78 11.87
N THR A 84 -12.94 20.50 11.50
CA THR A 84 -11.99 19.56 12.11
C THR A 84 -10.91 19.08 11.14
N ALA A 85 -10.87 19.65 9.92
CA ALA A 85 -9.94 19.26 8.87
C ALA A 85 -8.58 19.96 9.02
N HIS A 86 -7.93 19.79 10.17
CA HIS A 86 -6.61 20.32 10.51
C HIS A 86 -5.78 19.21 11.17
N TYR A 87 -4.49 19.18 10.89
CA TYR A 87 -3.61 18.09 11.32
C TYR A 87 -3.71 17.77 12.81
N GLU A 88 -3.60 18.79 13.68
CA GLU A 88 -3.65 18.58 15.14
C GLU A 88 -4.96 17.93 15.60
N THR A 89 -6.08 18.29 14.98
CA THR A 89 -7.39 17.72 15.32
C THR A 89 -7.58 16.33 14.74
N VAL A 90 -7.15 16.11 13.49
CA VAL A 90 -7.26 14.80 12.81
C VAL A 90 -6.37 13.78 13.50
N SER A 91 -5.16 14.17 13.92
CA SER A 91 -4.19 13.31 14.61
C SER A 91 -4.73 12.73 15.92
N ALA A 92 -5.71 13.39 16.57
CA ALA A 92 -6.36 12.86 17.76
C ALA A 92 -7.27 11.63 17.47
N GLY A 93 -7.59 11.34 16.20
CA GLY A 93 -8.36 10.17 15.80
C GLY A 93 -9.86 10.23 16.10
N THR A 94 -10.39 11.40 16.49
CA THR A 94 -11.79 11.57 16.95
C THR A 94 -12.68 12.35 15.99
N THR A 95 -12.13 12.85 14.88
CA THR A 95 -12.82 13.78 13.97
C THR A 95 -13.68 13.10 12.90
N GLY A 96 -13.54 11.77 12.73
CA GLY A 96 -14.13 11.04 11.62
C GLY A 96 -13.35 11.15 10.31
N HIS A 97 -12.35 12.05 10.23
CA HIS A 97 -11.46 12.12 9.07
C HIS A 97 -10.56 10.88 8.96
N ALA A 98 -10.25 10.51 7.71
CA ALA A 98 -9.11 9.67 7.38
C ALA A 98 -8.08 10.53 6.64
N GLU A 99 -6.79 10.29 6.92
CA GLU A 99 -5.71 10.78 6.07
C GLU A 99 -5.90 10.19 4.68
N SER A 100 -6.04 11.05 3.69
CA SER A 100 -6.50 10.71 2.35
C SER A 100 -5.63 11.38 1.29
N VAL A 101 -5.64 10.83 0.10
CA VAL A 101 -5.08 11.48 -1.08
C VAL A 101 -6.16 11.67 -2.13
N LYS A 102 -6.19 12.85 -2.74
CA LYS A 102 -6.96 13.13 -3.94
C LYS A 102 -6.07 12.99 -5.15
N ILE A 103 -6.40 12.06 -6.03
CA ILE A 103 -5.66 11.69 -7.21
C ILE A 103 -6.44 12.19 -8.43
N ILE A 104 -5.84 13.10 -9.20
CA ILE A 104 -6.35 13.50 -10.51
C ILE A 104 -5.60 12.68 -11.55
N TYR A 105 -6.31 11.99 -12.44
CA TYR A 105 -5.71 11.12 -13.43
C TYR A 105 -6.37 11.25 -14.81
N ASP A 106 -5.61 10.90 -15.85
CA ASP A 106 -6.06 10.84 -17.24
C ASP A 106 -6.63 9.43 -17.54
N PRO A 107 -7.94 9.29 -17.71
CA PRO A 107 -8.58 8.00 -17.95
C PRO A 107 -8.18 7.36 -19.30
N SER A 108 -7.50 8.08 -20.19
CA SER A 108 -6.93 7.50 -21.39
C SER A 108 -5.60 6.77 -21.17
N GLN A 109 -4.99 6.94 -20.01
CA GLN A 109 -3.69 6.34 -19.67
C GLN A 109 -3.76 5.35 -18.49
N VAL A 110 -4.67 5.57 -17.56
CA VAL A 110 -4.87 4.70 -16.39
C VAL A 110 -6.35 4.68 -16.01
N SER A 111 -6.91 3.49 -15.75
CA SER A 111 -8.30 3.33 -15.30
C SER A 111 -8.41 3.43 -13.78
N PHE A 112 -9.66 3.60 -13.29
CA PHE A 112 -9.92 3.58 -11.85
C PHE A 112 -9.56 2.22 -11.23
N GLY A 113 -9.85 1.13 -11.90
CA GLY A 113 -9.49 -0.21 -11.41
C GLY A 113 -7.97 -0.43 -11.38
N GLN A 114 -7.21 0.12 -12.32
CA GLN A 114 -5.74 0.09 -12.26
C GLN A 114 -5.20 0.91 -11.07
N ILE A 115 -5.80 2.08 -10.75
CA ILE A 115 -5.50 2.84 -9.54
C ILE A 115 -5.77 2.01 -8.29
N LEU A 116 -6.92 1.32 -8.23
CA LEU A 116 -7.24 0.43 -7.11
C LEU A 116 -6.28 -0.77 -7.04
N LYS A 117 -5.83 -1.29 -8.17
CA LYS A 117 -4.83 -2.37 -8.19
C LYS A 117 -3.52 -1.91 -7.56
N VAL A 118 -3.02 -0.73 -7.88
CA VAL A 118 -1.84 -0.14 -7.23
C VAL A 118 -2.10 0.08 -5.74
N PHE A 119 -3.27 0.62 -5.38
CA PHE A 119 -3.67 0.87 -4.00
C PHE A 119 -3.60 -0.39 -3.13
N PHE A 120 -4.21 -1.47 -3.59
CA PHE A 120 -4.23 -2.74 -2.87
C PHE A 120 -2.90 -3.50 -2.93
N SER A 121 -2.06 -3.30 -3.96
CA SER A 121 -0.79 -4.03 -4.09
C SER A 121 0.34 -3.45 -3.25
N VAL A 122 0.52 -2.13 -3.30
CA VAL A 122 1.76 -1.50 -2.82
C VAL A 122 1.54 -0.32 -1.88
N ALA A 123 0.38 0.36 -1.94
CA ALA A 123 0.18 1.58 -1.17
C ALA A 123 -0.06 1.29 0.32
N HIS A 124 -0.76 0.19 0.66
CA HIS A 124 -1.10 -0.14 2.05
C HIS A 124 -1.44 -1.63 2.23
N ASN A 125 -1.62 -2.03 3.48
CA ASN A 125 -2.16 -3.35 3.83
C ASN A 125 -3.66 -3.24 4.14
N PRO A 126 -4.56 -3.73 3.26
CA PRO A 126 -6.01 -3.54 3.41
C PRO A 126 -6.66 -4.39 4.50
N THR A 127 -5.89 -5.22 5.21
CA THR A 127 -6.39 -6.08 6.29
C THR A 127 -6.17 -5.50 7.69
N GLN A 128 -5.65 -4.28 7.79
CA GLN A 128 -5.37 -3.61 9.06
C GLN A 128 -6.50 -2.63 9.41
N LEU A 129 -7.28 -2.97 10.43
CA LEU A 129 -8.39 -2.13 10.89
C LEU A 129 -7.88 -0.96 11.74
N ASN A 130 -8.25 0.27 11.39
CA ASN A 130 -7.90 1.51 12.10
C ASN A 130 -6.40 1.63 12.43
N ARG A 131 -5.57 1.17 11.53
CA ARG A 131 -4.10 1.30 11.63
C ARG A 131 -3.45 1.02 10.29
N GLN A 132 -2.19 1.42 10.14
CA GLN A 132 -1.34 1.01 9.03
C GLN A 132 0.13 0.98 9.48
N GLY A 133 0.73 -0.22 9.48
CA GLY A 133 2.10 -0.37 9.96
C GLY A 133 2.25 0.13 11.41
N PRO A 134 3.14 1.13 11.66
CA PRO A 134 3.34 1.70 12.99
C PRO A 134 2.19 2.61 13.44
N ASP A 135 1.45 3.20 12.50
CA ASP A 135 0.44 4.22 12.79
C ASP A 135 -0.86 3.57 13.27
N THR A 136 -1.39 4.07 14.38
CA THR A 136 -2.61 3.55 15.01
C THR A 136 -3.61 4.68 15.23
N GLY A 137 -4.86 4.43 14.85
CA GLY A 137 -5.97 5.37 14.97
C GLY A 137 -6.89 5.31 13.76
N SER A 138 -8.14 5.77 13.94
CA SER A 138 -9.17 5.78 12.89
C SER A 138 -8.79 6.66 11.69
N GLN A 139 -7.92 7.64 11.88
CA GLN A 139 -7.39 8.49 10.82
C GLN A 139 -6.50 7.74 9.83
N TYR A 140 -5.96 6.59 10.20
CA TYR A 140 -5.12 5.72 9.34
C TYR A 140 -5.89 4.52 8.75
N ARG A 141 -7.23 4.53 8.84
CA ARG A 141 -8.05 3.44 8.29
C ARG A 141 -8.04 3.42 6.77
N SER A 142 -8.31 2.25 6.20
CA SER A 142 -8.41 2.07 4.77
C SER A 142 -9.81 2.44 4.27
N VAL A 143 -9.90 3.36 3.30
CA VAL A 143 -11.17 3.82 2.71
C VAL A 143 -11.00 4.14 1.23
N ILE A 144 -11.98 3.75 0.43
CA ILE A 144 -12.22 4.25 -0.91
C ILE A 144 -13.41 5.20 -0.83
N PHE A 145 -13.18 6.49 -1.10
CA PHE A 145 -14.24 7.48 -1.16
C PHE A 145 -14.74 7.61 -2.61
N PHE A 146 -15.92 7.07 -2.90
CA PHE A 146 -16.47 7.08 -4.25
C PHE A 146 -17.29 8.34 -4.55
N SER A 147 -17.14 8.89 -5.75
CA SER A 147 -17.89 10.05 -6.24
C SER A 147 -19.03 9.66 -7.18
N THR A 148 -18.95 8.47 -7.80
CA THR A 148 -19.93 7.98 -8.76
C THR A 148 -20.36 6.55 -8.46
N GLU A 149 -21.56 6.17 -8.89
CA GLU A 149 -22.04 4.78 -8.76
C GLU A 149 -21.15 3.79 -9.53
N ARG A 150 -20.46 4.26 -10.56
CA ARG A 150 -19.51 3.42 -11.30
C ARG A 150 -18.29 3.09 -10.46
N GLN A 151 -17.70 4.08 -9.79
CA GLN A 151 -16.60 3.85 -8.84
C GLN A 151 -17.00 2.92 -7.70
N LEU A 152 -18.22 3.08 -7.15
CA LEU A 152 -18.76 2.17 -6.14
C LEU A 152 -18.76 0.72 -6.63
N ARG A 153 -19.33 0.46 -7.81
CA ARG A 153 -19.40 -0.89 -8.37
C ARG A 153 -18.03 -1.50 -8.64
N ILE A 154 -17.09 -0.72 -9.20
CA ILE A 154 -15.73 -1.20 -9.47
C ILE A 154 -15.01 -1.54 -8.15
N ALA A 155 -15.10 -0.65 -7.14
CA ALA A 155 -14.45 -0.85 -5.85
C ALA A 155 -14.99 -2.11 -5.14
N GLN A 156 -16.30 -2.28 -5.06
CA GLN A 156 -16.92 -3.44 -4.44
C GLN A 156 -16.56 -4.74 -5.17
N ALA A 157 -16.74 -4.78 -6.49
CA ALA A 157 -16.43 -5.96 -7.29
C ALA A 157 -14.95 -6.36 -7.19
N TYR A 158 -14.04 -5.38 -7.12
CA TYR A 158 -12.63 -5.68 -7.01
C TYR A 158 -12.27 -6.21 -5.61
N MET A 159 -12.83 -5.64 -4.55
CA MET A 159 -12.63 -6.15 -3.19
C MET A 159 -13.17 -7.57 -3.03
N ASP A 160 -14.35 -7.86 -3.58
CA ASP A 160 -14.94 -9.21 -3.59
C ASP A 160 -14.02 -10.18 -4.34
N GLN A 161 -13.57 -9.82 -5.54
CA GLN A 161 -12.61 -10.60 -6.34
C GLN A 161 -11.34 -10.92 -5.55
N LEU A 162 -10.74 -9.95 -4.84
CA LEU A 162 -9.53 -10.15 -4.05
C LEU A 162 -9.76 -11.04 -2.84
N ASN A 163 -10.91 -10.93 -2.18
CA ASN A 163 -11.31 -11.78 -1.05
C ASN A 163 -11.57 -13.23 -1.50
N GLU A 164 -12.30 -13.43 -2.60
CA GLU A 164 -12.56 -14.75 -3.20
C GLU A 164 -11.27 -15.44 -3.64
N ALA A 165 -10.36 -14.70 -4.25
CA ALA A 165 -9.04 -15.19 -4.66
C ALA A 165 -8.09 -15.43 -3.47
N LYS A 166 -8.50 -15.07 -2.23
CA LYS A 166 -7.70 -15.18 -1.00
C LYS A 166 -6.32 -14.56 -1.13
N VAL A 167 -6.25 -13.39 -1.77
CA VAL A 167 -5.00 -12.66 -2.02
C VAL A 167 -4.29 -12.31 -0.71
N TYR A 168 -5.06 -12.03 0.33
CA TYR A 168 -4.57 -11.74 1.67
C TYR A 168 -4.93 -12.86 2.64
N SER A 169 -4.13 -13.02 3.68
CA SER A 169 -4.35 -14.01 4.76
C SER A 169 -5.54 -13.69 5.68
N ARG A 170 -6.06 -12.46 5.60
CA ARG A 170 -7.22 -11.97 6.35
C ARG A 170 -8.13 -11.18 5.42
N PRO A 171 -9.43 -11.09 5.73
CA PRO A 171 -10.38 -10.29 4.93
C PRO A 171 -9.93 -8.83 4.79
N ILE A 172 -10.28 -8.24 3.66
CA ILE A 172 -10.13 -6.80 3.41
C ILE A 172 -11.10 -6.05 4.33
N VAL A 173 -10.59 -5.05 5.05
CA VAL A 173 -11.38 -4.17 5.95
C VAL A 173 -11.55 -2.77 5.37
N THR A 174 -11.16 -2.54 4.12
CA THR A 174 -11.33 -1.27 3.42
C THR A 174 -12.80 -0.90 3.35
N GLN A 175 -13.14 0.30 3.79
CA GLN A 175 -14.49 0.85 3.70
C GLN A 175 -14.70 1.46 2.31
N VAL A 176 -15.94 1.39 1.78
CA VAL A 176 -16.34 2.09 0.55
C VAL A 176 -17.42 3.09 0.94
N ILE A 177 -17.08 4.37 0.92
CA ILE A 177 -17.91 5.46 1.46
C ILE A 177 -18.13 6.52 0.37
N ARG A 178 -19.35 7.08 0.29
CA ARG A 178 -19.59 8.19 -0.63
C ARG A 178 -18.75 9.40 -0.23
N LEU A 179 -18.01 9.95 -1.19
CA LEU A 179 -17.26 11.19 -1.00
C LEU A 179 -18.26 12.34 -0.77
N LYS A 180 -18.13 13.01 0.36
CA LYS A 180 -18.83 14.27 0.63
C LYS A 180 -17.91 15.43 0.27
N ASP A 181 -16.76 15.49 0.96
CA ASP A 181 -15.79 16.56 0.80
C ASP A 181 -14.36 16.01 0.92
N PHE A 182 -13.42 16.73 0.35
CA PHE A 182 -11.99 16.54 0.51
C PHE A 182 -11.37 17.89 0.92
N TYR A 183 -10.64 17.87 2.00
CA TYR A 183 -9.95 19.05 2.54
C TYR A 183 -8.44 18.84 2.35
N PRO A 184 -7.75 19.69 1.55
CA PRO A 184 -6.29 19.62 1.41
C PRO A 184 -5.61 19.76 2.78
N ALA A 185 -4.60 18.95 3.04
CA ALA A 185 -3.74 19.12 4.20
C ALA A 185 -2.83 20.33 4.02
N GLU A 186 -2.24 20.77 5.11
CA GLU A 186 -1.35 21.93 5.19
C GLU A 186 -0.16 21.76 4.22
N ALA A 187 0.37 22.86 3.75
CA ALA A 187 1.40 22.87 2.69
C ALA A 187 2.65 22.05 3.06
N TYR A 188 3.03 21.99 4.34
CA TYR A 188 4.19 21.24 4.80
C TYR A 188 4.01 19.72 4.74
N HIS A 189 2.78 19.23 4.52
CA HIS A 189 2.50 17.81 4.29
C HIS A 189 2.56 17.41 2.82
N GLN A 190 2.49 18.36 1.90
CA GLN A 190 2.53 18.05 0.47
C GLN A 190 3.94 17.67 0.05
N ASP A 191 4.05 16.64 -0.82
CA ASP A 191 5.32 16.14 -1.38
C ASP A 191 6.36 15.80 -0.29
N TYR A 192 5.88 15.32 0.88
CA TYR A 192 6.71 15.17 2.07
C TYR A 192 7.91 14.24 1.83
N LEU A 193 7.74 13.16 1.08
CA LEU A 193 8.82 12.24 0.73
C LEU A 193 9.92 12.95 -0.09
N VAL A 194 9.55 13.83 -1.02
CA VAL A 194 10.49 14.59 -1.85
C VAL A 194 11.29 15.57 -1.01
N HIS A 195 10.63 16.25 -0.08
CA HIS A 195 11.27 17.26 0.78
C HIS A 195 12.05 16.68 1.96
N HIS A 196 11.72 15.44 2.38
CA HIS A 196 12.31 14.78 3.56
C HIS A 196 12.78 13.34 3.28
N PRO A 197 13.59 13.10 2.22
CA PRO A 197 13.93 11.73 1.78
C PRO A 197 14.75 10.94 2.81
N ASN A 198 15.42 11.63 3.76
CA ASN A 198 16.23 11.02 4.80
C ASN A 198 15.50 10.90 6.15
N ASN A 199 14.23 11.31 6.24
CA ASN A 199 13.45 11.11 7.46
C ASN A 199 13.33 9.60 7.73
N PRO A 200 13.65 9.11 8.96
CA PRO A 200 13.62 7.68 9.28
C PRO A 200 12.26 7.03 9.01
N TYR A 201 11.15 7.72 9.25
CA TYR A 201 9.82 7.22 8.94
C TYR A 201 9.66 6.97 7.42
N ILE A 202 10.07 7.93 6.61
CA ILE A 202 10.01 7.84 5.13
C ILE A 202 10.87 6.67 4.64
N VAL A 203 12.11 6.57 5.13
CA VAL A 203 13.06 5.53 4.72
C VAL A 203 12.53 4.13 5.04
N ILE A 204 11.91 3.95 6.20
CA ILE A 204 11.45 2.64 6.68
C ILE A 204 10.08 2.28 6.11
N ASN A 205 9.14 3.24 6.02
CA ASN A 205 7.73 2.94 5.74
C ASN A 205 7.28 3.32 4.32
N ASP A 206 7.84 4.36 3.70
CA ASP A 206 7.29 4.91 2.46
C ASP A 206 8.15 4.66 1.21
N LEU A 207 9.47 4.81 1.29
CA LEU A 207 10.36 4.47 0.18
C LEU A 207 10.19 3.02 -0.32
N PRO A 208 9.99 2.01 0.55
CA PRO A 208 9.73 0.65 0.09
C PRO A 208 8.46 0.53 -0.76
N LYS A 209 7.41 1.32 -0.49
CA LYS A 209 6.18 1.31 -1.30
C LYS A 209 6.43 1.76 -2.73
N VAL A 210 7.21 2.84 -2.91
CA VAL A 210 7.62 3.34 -4.23
C VAL A 210 8.53 2.33 -4.95
N ALA A 211 9.44 1.68 -4.22
CA ALA A 211 10.28 0.61 -4.77
C ALA A 211 9.42 -0.57 -5.26
N HIS A 212 8.45 -1.02 -4.47
CA HIS A 212 7.53 -2.08 -4.85
C HIS A 212 6.65 -1.69 -6.05
N LEU A 213 6.22 -0.41 -6.17
CA LEU A 213 5.53 0.06 -7.37
C LEU A 213 6.39 -0.14 -8.61
N ARG A 214 7.65 0.27 -8.56
CA ARG A 214 8.59 0.11 -9.68
C ARG A 214 8.82 -1.35 -10.05
N GLU A 215 8.91 -2.23 -9.05
CA GLU A 215 9.15 -3.67 -9.24
C GLU A 215 7.91 -4.41 -9.79
N GLN A 216 6.73 -4.14 -9.23
CA GLN A 216 5.51 -4.86 -9.56
C GLN A 216 4.77 -4.29 -10.78
N PHE A 217 4.95 -2.99 -11.06
CA PHE A 217 4.26 -2.26 -12.12
C PHE A 217 5.22 -1.44 -12.99
N PRO A 218 6.25 -2.05 -13.61
CA PRO A 218 7.24 -1.31 -14.40
C PRO A 218 6.61 -0.51 -15.55
N ASP A 219 5.50 -0.98 -16.14
CA ASP A 219 4.79 -0.30 -17.23
C ASP A 219 3.97 0.91 -16.77
N LEU A 220 3.62 0.95 -15.48
CA LEU A 220 2.91 2.06 -14.85
C LEU A 220 3.84 3.01 -14.10
N TYR A 221 5.04 2.57 -13.76
CA TYR A 221 5.97 3.41 -13.00
C TYR A 221 6.56 4.52 -13.87
N VAL A 222 6.52 5.75 -13.34
CA VAL A 222 7.26 6.90 -13.90
C VAL A 222 8.17 7.48 -12.85
N LYS A 223 9.40 7.81 -13.24
CA LYS A 223 10.33 8.53 -12.37
C LYS A 223 9.96 10.01 -12.39
N LYS A 224 9.69 10.57 -11.22
CA LYS A 224 9.55 12.03 -11.01
C LYS A 224 10.77 12.57 -10.28
#